data_fb4a9b7a77010f0b8ed86fb36db3d72c
#
_entry.id   fb4a9b7a77010f0b8ed86fb36db3d72c
#
_cell.length_a   1.000
_cell.length_b   1.000
_cell.length_c   1.000
_cell.angle_alpha   90.00
_cell.angle_beta   90.00
_cell.angle_gamma   90.00
#
_symmetry.space_group_name_H-M   'P 1'
#
loop_
_entity.id
_entity.type
_entity.pdbx_description
1 polymer ?
#
loop_
_entity_poly.entity_id
_entity_poly.type
_entity_poly.pdbx_seq_one_letter_code
_entity_poly.pdbx_strand_id
1 'polypeptide(L)'
;MNVVENIRYNVPLPLFCLLIILSGCNFREVLDDYPVSGVQITLDWTGVAENLPETVRVIFYPKDAEGRKVDGYLPAAGGEMKVPPGNYAMIVYNYSTECVCIEGDECYGTIRAYTERCIGMDAGEDMIWSPEDFYVVALDDVEIAKSEAAMVMKLKPERVVSSYSFAVKVDGVENISAVVCYVSGLNGGYFLGRRLCTLAEV
;
A
#
# COMPACT_ATOMS: atom_id res chain seq x y z
N MET A 1 42.92 -1.74 -69.77
CA MET A 1 43.42 -0.72 -68.83
C MET A 1 42.21 -0.23 -68.06
N ASN A 2 41.85 -0.93 -66.99
CA ASN A 2 40.64 -0.68 -66.17
C ASN A 2 41.04 0.16 -64.91
N VAL A 3 40.60 1.39 -64.90
CA VAL A 3 40.73 2.28 -63.74
C VAL A 3 39.54 1.99 -62.83
N VAL A 4 39.74 1.35 -61.71
CA VAL A 4 38.74 1.22 -60.66
C VAL A 4 38.92 2.43 -59.73
N GLU A 5 37.98 3.38 -59.82
CA GLU A 5 37.91 4.51 -58.90
C GLU A 5 37.37 4.01 -57.54
N ASN A 6 38.24 4.04 -56.52
CA ASN A 6 37.89 3.81 -55.11
C ASN A 6 37.22 5.07 -54.57
N ILE A 7 35.88 5.07 -54.54
CA ILE A 7 35.11 6.12 -53.84
C ILE A 7 35.15 5.78 -52.35
N ARG A 8 36.04 6.49 -51.60
CA ARG A 8 36.03 6.47 -50.13
C ARG A 8 34.93 7.46 -49.62
N TYR A 9 33.86 6.91 -49.13
CA TYR A 9 32.86 7.70 -48.38
C TYR A 9 33.44 8.06 -47.03
N ASN A 10 33.98 9.28 -46.90
CA ASN A 10 34.33 9.89 -45.62
C ASN A 10 33.04 10.41 -45.01
N VAL A 11 32.30 9.58 -44.25
CA VAL A 11 31.22 10.04 -43.42
C VAL A 11 31.86 10.76 -42.23
N PRO A 12 31.62 12.07 -42.03
CA PRO A 12 32.23 12.78 -40.91
C PRO A 12 31.68 12.19 -39.59
N LEU A 13 32.62 11.89 -38.71
CA LEU A 13 32.36 11.31 -37.38
C LEU A 13 31.18 11.92 -36.62
N PRO A 14 30.94 13.28 -36.65
CA PRO A 14 29.81 13.86 -36.00
C PRO A 14 28.46 13.47 -36.61
N LEU A 15 28.40 13.18 -37.92
CA LEU A 15 27.15 12.73 -38.55
C LEU A 15 26.80 11.27 -38.15
N PHE A 16 27.80 10.43 -37.91
CA PHE A 16 27.64 9.06 -37.43
C PHE A 16 27.15 9.04 -35.97
N CYS A 17 27.70 9.93 -35.11
CA CYS A 17 27.23 10.09 -33.74
C CYS A 17 25.80 10.64 -33.68
N LEU A 18 25.39 11.55 -34.58
CA LEU A 18 24.04 12.08 -34.65
C LEU A 18 23.01 11.00 -35.03
N LEU A 19 23.38 10.07 -35.92
CA LEU A 19 22.53 8.94 -36.31
C LEU A 19 22.31 7.96 -35.16
N ILE A 20 23.30 7.75 -34.29
CA ILE A 20 23.18 6.86 -33.13
C ILE A 20 22.25 7.48 -32.07
N ILE A 21 22.28 8.82 -31.89
CA ILE A 21 21.41 9.52 -30.94
C ILE A 21 19.94 9.49 -31.38
N LEU A 22 19.69 9.50 -32.70
CA LEU A 22 18.35 9.46 -33.25
C LEU A 22 17.74 8.04 -33.25
N SER A 23 18.54 7.00 -33.17
CA SER A 23 18.06 5.61 -33.08
C SER A 23 17.79 5.13 -31.64
N GLY A 24 18.13 5.95 -30.63
CA GLY A 24 18.05 5.59 -29.20
C GLY A 24 16.70 5.83 -28.51
N CYS A 25 15.67 6.29 -29.21
CA CYS A 25 14.42 6.68 -28.55
C CYS A 25 13.19 6.01 -29.19
N ASN A 26 13.11 4.69 -29.20
CA ASN A 26 11.85 4.01 -29.46
C ASN A 26 11.70 2.71 -28.65
N PHE A 27 12.17 2.72 -27.39
CA PHE A 27 11.62 1.79 -26.40
C PHE A 27 10.48 2.51 -25.63
N ARG A 28 9.49 2.96 -26.33
CA ARG A 28 8.16 2.99 -25.78
C ARG A 28 7.65 1.55 -25.97
N GLU A 29 7.83 0.73 -24.92
CA GLU A 29 6.97 -0.43 -24.80
C GLU A 29 5.56 0.14 -24.79
N VAL A 30 4.88 -0.06 -25.91
CA VAL A 30 3.46 0.21 -26.02
C VAL A 30 2.79 -0.83 -25.14
N LEU A 31 2.60 -0.49 -23.86
CA LEU A 31 1.76 -1.21 -22.91
C LEU A 31 0.26 -1.17 -23.34
N ASP A 32 -0.03 -0.66 -24.52
CA ASP A 32 -1.39 -0.53 -25.05
C ASP A 32 -2.04 -1.87 -25.43
N ASP A 33 -1.30 -2.98 -25.47
CA ASP A 33 -1.83 -4.31 -25.78
C ASP A 33 -2.05 -5.22 -24.55
N TYR A 34 -1.77 -4.74 -23.34
CA TYR A 34 -2.13 -5.52 -22.17
C TYR A 34 -3.61 -5.29 -21.88
N PRO A 35 -4.47 -6.33 -22.02
CA PRO A 35 -5.88 -6.17 -21.70
C PRO A 35 -6.02 -5.82 -20.23
N VAL A 36 -6.42 -4.59 -19.94
CA VAL A 36 -6.73 -4.15 -18.58
C VAL A 36 -8.25 -4.10 -18.45
N SER A 37 -8.75 -4.61 -17.34
CA SER A 37 -10.17 -4.50 -17.00
C SER A 37 -10.34 -3.38 -15.98
N GLY A 38 -11.36 -2.57 -16.14
CA GLY A 38 -11.76 -1.58 -15.14
C GLY A 38 -12.32 -2.30 -13.92
N VAL A 39 -11.87 -1.92 -12.74
CA VAL A 39 -12.41 -2.37 -11.45
C VAL A 39 -12.94 -1.14 -10.71
N GLN A 40 -14.25 -1.03 -10.60
CA GLN A 40 -14.92 0.02 -9.83
C GLN A 40 -15.05 -0.45 -8.38
N ILE A 41 -14.27 0.15 -7.49
CA ILE A 41 -14.29 -0.13 -6.05
C ILE A 41 -15.17 0.90 -5.36
N THR A 42 -16.09 0.44 -4.50
CA THR A 42 -16.90 1.28 -3.62
C THR A 42 -16.68 0.81 -2.19
N LEU A 43 -16.42 1.74 -1.28
CA LEU A 43 -16.18 1.45 0.12
C LEU A 43 -17.39 1.84 0.95
N ASP A 44 -17.91 0.87 1.71
CA ASP A 44 -19.04 1.06 2.62
C ASP A 44 -18.51 1.33 4.03
N TRP A 45 -18.59 2.57 4.45
CA TRP A 45 -18.20 3.04 5.79
C TRP A 45 -19.34 3.05 6.81
N THR A 46 -20.41 2.32 6.53
CA THR A 46 -21.55 2.24 7.47
C THR A 46 -21.11 1.67 8.81
N GLY A 47 -21.29 2.44 9.87
CA GLY A 47 -20.86 2.08 11.23
C GLY A 47 -19.52 2.68 11.66
N VAL A 48 -18.85 3.42 10.79
CA VAL A 48 -17.71 4.28 11.16
C VAL A 48 -18.27 5.65 11.59
N ALA A 49 -18.15 5.96 12.86
CA ALA A 49 -18.90 7.07 13.46
C ALA A 49 -18.31 8.46 13.14
N GLU A 50 -16.99 8.58 13.09
CA GLU A 50 -16.32 9.88 12.93
C GLU A 50 -14.99 9.69 12.18
N ASN A 51 -14.55 10.71 11.45
CA ASN A 51 -13.26 10.78 10.79
C ASN A 51 -13.01 9.67 9.75
N LEU A 52 -13.78 9.71 8.67
CA LEU A 52 -13.46 8.89 7.50
C LEU A 52 -12.04 9.20 6.99
N PRO A 53 -11.28 8.21 6.56
CA PRO A 53 -9.96 8.46 5.96
C PRO A 53 -10.12 9.28 4.69
N GLU A 54 -9.15 10.12 4.38
CA GLU A 54 -9.14 10.86 3.11
C GLU A 54 -8.83 9.94 1.94
N THR A 55 -7.88 9.03 2.15
CA THR A 55 -7.33 8.18 1.10
C THR A 55 -7.18 6.74 1.61
N VAL A 56 -7.44 5.80 0.72
CA VAL A 56 -7.17 4.39 0.92
C VAL A 56 -6.13 3.91 -0.11
N ARG A 57 -5.27 3.00 0.29
CA ARG A 57 -4.37 2.29 -0.61
C ARG A 57 -5.01 0.95 -0.96
N VAL A 58 -4.97 0.60 -2.25
CA VAL A 58 -5.52 -0.64 -2.79
C VAL A 58 -4.39 -1.40 -3.47
N ILE A 59 -4.16 -2.63 -3.06
CA ILE A 59 -3.10 -3.48 -3.61
C ILE A 59 -3.70 -4.80 -4.07
N PHE A 60 -3.45 -5.13 -5.33
CA PHE A 60 -3.74 -6.45 -5.90
C PHE A 60 -2.43 -7.22 -6.02
N TYR A 61 -2.35 -8.34 -5.32
CA TYR A 61 -1.23 -9.27 -5.35
C TYR A 61 -1.57 -10.42 -6.28
N PRO A 62 -0.87 -10.59 -7.41
CA PRO A 62 -1.15 -11.66 -8.34
C PRO A 62 -0.85 -13.02 -7.69
N LYS A 63 -1.70 -14.00 -7.97
CA LYS A 63 -1.48 -15.40 -7.58
C LYS A 63 -0.70 -16.17 -8.63
N ASP A 64 -0.77 -15.71 -9.87
CA ASP A 64 -0.05 -16.29 -10.99
C ASP A 64 1.39 -15.74 -11.04
N ALA A 65 2.35 -16.62 -11.36
CA ALA A 65 3.79 -16.28 -11.33
C ALA A 65 4.18 -15.17 -12.34
N GLU A 66 3.42 -15.01 -13.42
CA GLU A 66 3.63 -13.98 -14.45
C GLU A 66 2.84 -12.69 -14.17
N GLY A 67 2.00 -12.69 -13.15
CA GLY A 67 1.18 -11.55 -12.78
C GLY A 67 1.99 -10.40 -12.20
N ARG A 68 1.50 -9.18 -12.36
CA ARG A 68 2.11 -7.97 -11.79
C ARG A 68 1.27 -7.46 -10.62
N LYS A 69 1.94 -7.07 -9.54
CA LYS A 69 1.31 -6.32 -8.44
C LYS A 69 0.74 -5.02 -8.99
N VAL A 70 -0.53 -4.75 -8.69
CA VAL A 70 -1.18 -3.47 -9.01
C VAL A 70 -1.41 -2.74 -7.71
N ASP A 71 -0.92 -1.52 -7.62
CA ASP A 71 -0.93 -0.70 -6.42
C ASP A 71 -1.44 0.69 -6.78
N GLY A 72 -2.36 1.23 -5.99
CA GLY A 72 -2.94 2.53 -6.24
C GLY A 72 -3.64 3.12 -5.04
N TYR A 73 -3.95 4.39 -5.15
CA TYR A 73 -4.61 5.18 -4.11
C TYR A 73 -5.97 5.66 -4.61
N LEU A 74 -6.98 5.52 -3.77
CA LEU A 74 -8.33 5.97 -4.04
C LEU A 74 -8.84 6.88 -2.90
N PRO A 75 -9.79 7.79 -3.20
CA PRO A 75 -10.55 8.47 -2.15
C PRO A 75 -11.29 7.46 -1.26
N ALA A 76 -11.68 7.88 -0.06
CA ALA A 76 -12.49 7.03 0.85
C ALA A 76 -13.78 6.50 0.21
N ALA A 77 -14.40 7.24 -0.69
CA ALA A 77 -15.57 6.77 -1.43
C ALA A 77 -15.29 5.61 -2.39
N GLY A 78 -14.02 5.37 -2.70
CA GLY A 78 -13.57 4.45 -3.72
C GLY A 78 -13.29 5.14 -5.05
N GLY A 79 -13.21 4.34 -6.13
CA GLY A 79 -12.88 4.82 -7.47
C GLY A 79 -12.61 3.67 -8.44
N GLU A 80 -12.15 4.02 -9.62
CA GLU A 80 -11.81 3.06 -10.66
C GLU A 80 -10.30 2.78 -10.65
N MET A 81 -9.94 1.49 -10.78
CA MET A 81 -8.58 1.02 -11.01
C MET A 81 -8.53 0.17 -12.28
N LYS A 82 -7.41 0.24 -12.99
CA LYS A 82 -7.12 -0.63 -14.14
C LYS A 82 -6.27 -1.79 -13.66
N VAL A 83 -6.83 -2.99 -13.73
CA VAL A 83 -6.18 -4.22 -13.26
C VAL A 83 -6.15 -5.23 -14.40
N PRO A 84 -5.00 -5.85 -14.73
CA PRO A 84 -4.96 -6.94 -15.71
C PRO A 84 -5.87 -8.10 -15.31
N PRO A 85 -6.49 -8.81 -16.27
CA PRO A 85 -7.23 -10.04 -15.98
C PRO A 85 -6.33 -11.07 -15.30
N GLY A 86 -6.86 -11.77 -14.29
CA GLY A 86 -6.11 -12.76 -13.53
C GLY A 86 -6.70 -13.00 -12.16
N ASN A 87 -6.02 -13.84 -11.39
CA ASN A 87 -6.40 -14.16 -10.01
C ASN A 87 -5.49 -13.41 -9.04
N TYR A 88 -6.10 -12.75 -8.07
CA TYR A 88 -5.41 -11.89 -7.11
C TYR A 88 -5.82 -12.20 -5.67
N ALA A 89 -4.94 -11.90 -4.75
CA ALA A 89 -5.32 -11.52 -3.40
C ALA A 89 -5.33 -9.97 -3.33
N MET A 90 -6.23 -9.40 -2.55
CA MET A 90 -6.37 -7.94 -2.49
C MET A 90 -6.36 -7.44 -1.05
N ILE A 91 -5.70 -6.32 -0.83
CA ILE A 91 -5.72 -5.57 0.42
C ILE A 91 -6.12 -4.13 0.15
N VAL A 92 -7.00 -3.61 0.98
CA VAL A 92 -7.35 -2.19 1.04
C VAL A 92 -7.19 -1.72 2.46
N TYR A 93 -6.54 -0.57 2.67
CA TYR A 93 -6.41 0.04 3.99
C TYR A 93 -6.35 1.56 3.90
N ASN A 94 -6.68 2.25 5.00
CA ASN A 94 -6.54 3.71 5.07
C ASN A 94 -5.07 4.10 5.13
N TYR A 95 -4.65 4.98 4.21
CA TYR A 95 -3.24 5.33 4.00
C TYR A 95 -2.79 6.57 4.79
N SER A 96 -3.68 7.53 4.97
CA SER A 96 -3.36 8.80 5.65
C SER A 96 -3.38 8.61 7.17
N THR A 97 -2.34 7.97 7.71
CA THR A 97 -2.12 7.77 9.14
C THR A 97 -0.84 8.48 9.58
N GLU A 98 -0.80 8.97 10.83
CA GLU A 98 0.36 9.66 11.39
C GLU A 98 1.32 8.68 12.09
N CYS A 99 0.76 7.69 12.82
CA CYS A 99 1.53 6.77 13.64
C CYS A 99 1.60 5.34 13.10
N VAL A 100 0.65 4.94 12.22
CA VAL A 100 0.66 3.58 11.66
C VAL A 100 1.60 3.49 10.48
N CYS A 101 2.62 2.66 10.62
CA CYS A 101 3.59 2.33 9.58
C CYS A 101 3.24 1.00 8.89
N ILE A 102 3.58 0.88 7.61
CA ILE A 102 3.39 -0.34 6.84
C ILE A 102 4.75 -0.87 6.39
N GLU A 103 4.96 -2.16 6.57
CA GLU A 103 6.15 -2.86 6.07
C GLU A 103 5.76 -4.16 5.35
N GLY A 104 6.71 -4.73 4.59
CA GLY A 104 6.55 -6.02 3.90
C GLY A 104 5.46 -6.04 2.84
N ASP A 105 5.13 -4.90 2.24
CA ASP A 105 4.05 -4.72 1.27
C ASP A 105 4.33 -5.31 -0.12
N GLU A 106 5.48 -5.95 -0.31
CA GLU A 106 5.81 -6.67 -1.55
C GLU A 106 5.00 -7.96 -1.70
N CYS A 107 4.58 -8.58 -0.59
CA CYS A 107 3.82 -9.82 -0.61
C CYS A 107 2.59 -9.75 0.28
N TYR A 108 1.48 -10.35 -0.17
CA TYR A 108 0.22 -10.44 0.57
C TYR A 108 0.38 -11.04 1.97
N GLY A 109 1.21 -12.05 2.13
CA GLY A 109 1.41 -12.73 3.41
C GLY A 109 2.37 -12.03 4.38
N THR A 110 3.10 -11.01 3.94
CA THR A 110 4.12 -10.31 4.75
C THR A 110 3.75 -8.88 5.10
N ILE A 111 2.75 -8.30 4.42
CA ILE A 111 2.32 -6.93 4.69
C ILE A 111 1.81 -6.80 6.13
N ARG A 112 2.41 -5.88 6.88
CA ARG A 112 2.16 -5.67 8.30
C ARG A 112 1.99 -4.19 8.61
N ALA A 113 1.00 -3.87 9.43
CA ALA A 113 0.84 -2.57 10.07
C ALA A 113 1.43 -2.63 11.48
N TYR A 114 2.15 -1.60 11.88
CA TYR A 114 2.74 -1.45 13.22
C TYR A 114 2.87 0.02 13.57
N THR A 115 3.19 0.34 14.82
CA THR A 115 3.57 1.67 15.24
C THR A 115 5.01 1.68 15.73
N GLU A 116 5.72 2.78 15.49
CA GLU A 116 7.11 2.93 15.89
C GLU A 116 7.26 2.99 17.42
N ARG A 117 8.46 2.67 17.89
CA ARG A 117 8.83 2.83 19.29
C ARG A 117 8.95 4.30 19.63
N CYS A 118 8.55 4.64 20.84
CA CYS A 118 8.78 5.95 21.43
C CYS A 118 9.50 5.80 22.78
N ILE A 119 10.22 6.84 23.19
CA ILE A 119 10.87 6.88 24.49
C ILE A 119 9.83 7.30 25.51
N GLY A 120 9.58 6.46 26.51
CA GLY A 120 8.72 6.81 27.63
C GLY A 120 9.27 7.96 28.48
N MET A 121 8.43 8.57 29.32
CA MET A 121 8.84 9.64 30.24
C MET A 121 9.85 9.16 31.26
N ASP A 122 9.82 7.89 31.64
CA ASP A 122 10.79 7.24 32.51
C ASP A 122 11.85 6.56 31.65
N ALA A 123 13.08 7.06 31.76
CA ALA A 123 14.21 6.58 30.96
C ALA A 123 14.42 5.07 31.13
N GLY A 124 14.16 4.30 30.08
CA GLY A 124 14.49 2.88 30.02
C GLY A 124 13.35 1.95 29.61
N GLU A 125 12.13 2.44 29.43
CA GLU A 125 11.03 1.60 28.95
C GLU A 125 10.76 1.80 27.46
N ASP A 126 10.80 0.71 26.70
CA ASP A 126 10.41 0.68 25.30
C ASP A 126 8.88 0.76 25.21
N MET A 127 8.39 1.84 24.65
CA MET A 127 6.98 2.07 24.39
C MET A 127 6.72 2.14 22.89
N ILE A 128 5.48 1.92 22.49
CA ILE A 128 5.02 2.13 21.11
C ILE A 128 3.98 3.26 21.08
N TRP A 129 3.91 3.98 19.98
CA TRP A 129 2.84 4.96 19.77
C TRP A 129 1.48 4.28 19.75
N SER A 130 0.48 4.94 20.33
CA SER A 130 -0.92 4.49 20.17
C SER A 130 -1.34 4.65 18.71
N PRO A 131 -1.81 3.59 18.03
CA PRO A 131 -2.28 3.71 16.66
C PRO A 131 -3.57 4.52 16.60
N GLU A 132 -3.75 5.21 15.50
CA GLU A 132 -5.04 5.78 15.11
C GLU A 132 -5.99 4.66 14.64
N ASP A 133 -7.23 5.04 14.32
CA ASP A 133 -8.18 4.13 13.72
C ASP A 133 -7.64 3.60 12.39
N PHE A 134 -7.48 2.30 12.32
CA PHE A 134 -6.96 1.62 11.15
C PHE A 134 -7.97 0.59 10.63
N TYR A 135 -8.32 0.73 9.36
CA TYR A 135 -9.34 -0.05 8.69
C TYR A 135 -8.75 -0.86 7.55
N VAL A 136 -9.12 -2.11 7.45
CA VAL A 136 -8.57 -3.05 6.47
C VAL A 136 -9.68 -3.84 5.80
N VAL A 137 -9.54 -4.08 4.49
CA VAL A 137 -10.20 -5.17 3.77
C VAL A 137 -9.11 -6.09 3.25
N ALA A 138 -9.23 -7.39 3.50
CA ALA A 138 -8.35 -8.38 2.93
C ALA A 138 -9.19 -9.48 2.27
N LEU A 139 -8.96 -9.72 0.99
CA LEU A 139 -9.60 -10.77 0.20
C LEU A 139 -8.54 -11.70 -0.35
N ASP A 140 -8.69 -12.99 -0.05
CA ASP A 140 -7.73 -14.01 -0.49
C ASP A 140 -7.89 -14.36 -1.97
N ASP A 141 -9.10 -14.25 -2.52
CA ASP A 141 -9.45 -14.65 -3.86
C ASP A 141 -10.29 -13.57 -4.56
N VAL A 142 -9.71 -12.98 -5.59
CA VAL A 142 -10.37 -12.00 -6.47
C VAL A 142 -10.04 -12.37 -7.90
N GLU A 143 -11.03 -12.79 -8.66
CA GLU A 143 -10.89 -13.07 -10.09
C GLU A 143 -11.27 -11.83 -10.89
N ILE A 144 -10.33 -11.31 -11.67
CA ILE A 144 -10.56 -10.21 -12.62
C ILE A 144 -10.72 -10.83 -14.01
N ALA A 145 -11.94 -10.88 -14.50
CA ALA A 145 -12.24 -11.39 -15.83
C ALA A 145 -11.87 -10.35 -16.90
N LYS A 146 -11.49 -10.85 -18.08
CA LYS A 146 -11.34 -9.99 -19.27
C LYS A 146 -12.72 -9.50 -19.70
N SER A 147 -13.00 -8.21 -19.51
CA SER A 147 -14.29 -7.62 -19.82
C SER A 147 -14.15 -6.17 -20.27
N GLU A 148 -14.99 -5.74 -21.21
CA GLU A 148 -15.11 -4.32 -21.58
C GLU A 148 -15.89 -3.53 -20.50
N ALA A 149 -16.77 -4.20 -19.75
CA ALA A 149 -17.48 -3.59 -18.63
C ALA A 149 -16.64 -3.64 -17.36
N ALA A 150 -16.62 -2.55 -16.63
CA ALA A 150 -15.95 -2.50 -15.34
C ALA A 150 -16.58 -3.48 -14.33
N MET A 151 -15.75 -4.25 -13.65
CA MET A 151 -16.16 -5.07 -12.52
C MET A 151 -16.49 -4.16 -11.34
N VAL A 152 -17.64 -4.35 -10.70
CA VAL A 152 -18.03 -3.56 -9.52
C VAL A 152 -17.79 -4.35 -8.26
N MET A 153 -16.97 -3.79 -7.36
CA MET A 153 -16.67 -4.36 -6.04
C MET A 153 -17.18 -3.43 -4.94
N LYS A 154 -18.04 -3.96 -4.06
CA LYS A 154 -18.47 -3.27 -2.85
C LYS A 154 -17.77 -3.88 -1.66
N LEU A 155 -16.97 -3.09 -0.95
CA LEU A 155 -16.11 -3.53 0.12
C LEU A 155 -16.50 -2.82 1.41
N LYS A 156 -16.45 -3.54 2.53
CA LYS A 156 -16.68 -2.98 3.86
C LYS A 156 -15.39 -3.05 4.67
N PRO A 157 -14.71 -1.93 4.90
CA PRO A 157 -13.52 -1.91 5.74
C PRO A 157 -13.84 -2.27 7.20
N GLU A 158 -13.00 -3.08 7.79
CA GLU A 158 -13.10 -3.50 9.18
C GLU A 158 -12.03 -2.79 10.02
N ARG A 159 -12.43 -2.26 11.17
CA ARG A 159 -11.50 -1.64 12.12
C ARG A 159 -10.69 -2.73 12.80
N VAL A 160 -9.37 -2.66 12.71
CA VAL A 160 -8.45 -3.63 13.30
C VAL A 160 -7.74 -3.14 14.56
N VAL A 161 -7.99 -1.90 14.94
CA VAL A 161 -7.50 -1.29 16.19
C VAL A 161 -8.57 -1.36 17.26
N SER A 162 -8.18 -1.85 18.45
CA SER A 162 -9.04 -1.86 19.64
C SER A 162 -8.71 -0.67 20.54
N SER A 163 -9.74 -0.01 21.06
CA SER A 163 -9.59 1.08 22.03
C SER A 163 -9.95 0.59 23.42
N TYR A 164 -9.13 0.93 24.39
CA TYR A 164 -9.37 0.67 25.79
C TYR A 164 -9.50 1.98 26.57
N SER A 165 -10.53 2.11 27.37
CA SER A 165 -10.75 3.27 28.23
C SER A 165 -10.56 2.85 29.68
N PHE A 166 -9.73 3.60 30.43
CA PHE A 166 -9.49 3.38 31.85
C PHE A 166 -10.05 4.54 32.64
N ALA A 167 -10.89 4.26 33.65
CA ALA A 167 -11.36 5.26 34.59
C ALA A 167 -10.64 5.04 35.92
N VAL A 168 -9.75 5.96 36.30
CA VAL A 168 -8.99 5.90 37.55
C VAL A 168 -9.59 6.94 38.52
N LYS A 169 -10.08 6.48 39.67
CA LYS A 169 -10.50 7.36 40.77
C LYS A 169 -9.35 7.57 41.70
N VAL A 170 -9.02 8.82 41.92
CA VAL A 170 -7.92 9.23 42.80
C VAL A 170 -8.47 10.10 43.93
N ASP A 171 -8.15 9.74 45.17
CA ASP A 171 -8.46 10.57 46.33
C ASP A 171 -7.29 11.50 46.65
N GLY A 172 -7.56 12.74 47.04
CA GLY A 172 -6.51 13.74 47.35
C GLY A 172 -5.84 14.29 46.08
N VAL A 173 -6.59 14.48 45.01
CA VAL A 173 -6.11 14.92 43.70
C VAL A 173 -5.36 16.25 43.76
N GLU A 174 -5.63 17.09 44.74
CA GLU A 174 -4.97 18.37 44.99
C GLU A 174 -3.47 18.22 45.36
N ASN A 175 -3.05 17.01 45.75
CA ASN A 175 -1.67 16.72 46.18
C ASN A 175 -0.92 15.93 45.08
N ILE A 176 -1.50 15.72 43.92
CA ILE A 176 -0.94 14.90 42.84
C ILE A 176 -0.54 15.80 41.67
N SER A 177 0.73 15.75 41.28
CA SER A 177 1.25 16.51 40.14
C SER A 177 1.11 15.80 38.80
N ALA A 178 1.11 14.44 38.78
CA ALA A 178 0.96 13.63 37.58
C ALA A 178 0.44 12.22 37.92
N VAL A 179 -0.27 11.62 37.00
CA VAL A 179 -0.63 10.19 37.02
C VAL A 179 -0.16 9.58 35.73
N VAL A 180 0.65 8.53 35.80
CA VAL A 180 1.19 7.80 34.68
C VAL A 180 0.61 6.40 34.70
N CYS A 181 0.11 5.91 33.58
CA CYS A 181 -0.45 4.57 33.43
C CYS A 181 0.33 3.82 32.34
N TYR A 182 0.89 2.69 32.70
CA TYR A 182 1.55 1.78 31.77
C TYR A 182 0.63 0.62 31.45
N VAL A 183 0.43 0.35 30.17
CA VAL A 183 -0.36 -0.79 29.70
C VAL A 183 0.55 -1.71 28.91
N SER A 184 0.66 -2.96 29.32
CA SER A 184 1.49 -3.98 28.67
C SER A 184 0.64 -5.14 28.14
N GLY A 185 1.25 -6.01 27.33
CA GLY A 185 0.58 -7.18 26.76
C GLY A 185 -0.33 -6.86 25.56
N LEU A 186 -0.19 -5.67 24.98
CA LEU A 186 -0.89 -5.29 23.76
C LEU A 186 -0.12 -5.80 22.52
N ASN A 187 -0.84 -5.93 21.41
CA ASN A 187 -0.24 -6.34 20.14
C ASN A 187 0.60 -5.20 19.56
N GLY A 188 1.83 -5.52 19.09
CA GLY A 188 2.73 -4.56 18.47
C GLY A 188 2.53 -4.39 16.95
N GLY A 189 1.64 -5.16 16.34
CA GLY A 189 1.34 -5.07 14.92
C GLY A 189 0.27 -6.03 14.45
N TYR A 190 -0.11 -5.88 13.20
CA TYR A 190 -1.17 -6.65 12.55
C TYR A 190 -0.78 -7.02 11.13
N PHE A 191 -0.75 -8.31 10.79
CA PHE A 191 -0.56 -8.80 9.43
C PHE A 191 -1.87 -8.70 8.64
N LEU A 192 -1.92 -7.80 7.67
CA LEU A 192 -3.13 -7.45 6.94
C LEU A 192 -3.69 -8.65 6.16
N GLY A 193 -2.84 -9.33 5.38
CA GLY A 193 -3.25 -10.47 4.59
C GLY A 193 -3.58 -11.71 5.40
N ARG A 194 -2.84 -11.94 6.49
CA ARG A 194 -3.07 -13.12 7.37
C ARG A 194 -4.17 -12.87 8.41
N ARG A 195 -4.55 -11.63 8.64
CA ARG A 195 -5.50 -11.19 9.69
C ARG A 195 -5.09 -11.67 11.08
N LEU A 196 -3.80 -11.57 11.38
CA LEU A 196 -3.19 -12.01 12.63
C LEU A 196 -2.46 -10.88 13.32
N CYS A 197 -2.67 -10.76 14.62
CA CYS A 197 -1.89 -9.86 15.47
C CYS A 197 -0.51 -10.44 15.76
N THR A 198 0.49 -9.56 15.92
CA THR A 198 1.80 -9.92 16.47
C THR A 198 1.94 -9.34 17.86
N LEU A 199 2.51 -10.12 18.78
CA LEU A 199 2.93 -9.56 20.07
C LEU A 199 3.96 -8.46 19.85
N ALA A 200 3.91 -7.42 20.66
CA ALA A 200 4.98 -6.46 20.72
C ALA A 200 6.25 -7.20 21.18
N GLU A 201 7.27 -7.19 20.35
CA GLU A 201 8.60 -7.60 20.80
C GLU A 201 9.14 -6.44 21.65
N VAL A 202 9.10 -6.63 22.96
CA VAL A 202 9.66 -5.72 23.96
C VAL A 202 11.12 -6.03 24.13
#